data_fd62beea28ccb25ffba7999f9794b74e
#
_entry.id   fd62beea28ccb25ffba7999f9794b74e
#
_cell.length_a   1.000
_cell.length_b   1.000
_cell.length_c   1.000
_cell.angle_alpha   90.00
_cell.angle_beta   90.00
_cell.angle_gamma   90.00
#
_symmetry.space_group_name_H-M   'P 1'
#
loop_
_entity.id
_entity.type
_entity.pdbx_description
1 polymer ?
#
loop_
_entity_poly.entity_id
_entity_poly.type
_entity_poly.pdbx_seq_one_letter_code
_entity_poly.pdbx_strand_id
1 'polypeptide(L)'
;MFFIITLLVGLIGAMIALKLKVPAGAMIGSLFAVAIFNILTSNADLPQSYKIIAQISTGTFIGAKITANDVKGLKNIFLPSLIMVILMGIVNFLMGYFIYKFTPLDMVTALFATAPGGLTDMTIISYDFGADSSKVALLQMVRLISVVSLIPALIKIIVKNFNKSKGNIKNTAPKVDTSKEDTFSHLNQKEKFLKVFITLIIGAIGGVIGKILNIPSGAMTLAMVTTAIYNIYSSNAFMPLRLRQLIQVLAGALIGAKMTLGDIISLKEIFIPVGIVIMGFCLMNLLLGILIYRITDFSVETSLFATAPGGMSDISIIASELGADTPKVATMQFFRLVTVVAIYPIIINIIKDFFI
;
A
#
# COMPACT_ATOMS: atom_id res chain seq x y z
N MET A 1 27.30 -1.50 17.16
CA MET A 1 26.80 -2.74 17.78
C MET A 1 25.26 -2.73 17.88
N PHE A 2 24.64 -1.69 18.38
CA PHE A 2 23.17 -1.60 18.54
C PHE A 2 22.38 -1.71 17.24
N PHE A 3 22.88 -1.19 16.12
CA PHE A 3 22.27 -1.32 14.80
C PHE A 3 21.97 -2.77 14.39
N ILE A 4 22.96 -3.69 14.56
CA ILE A 4 22.78 -5.10 14.21
C ILE A 4 21.73 -5.75 15.13
N ILE A 5 21.76 -5.43 16.43
CA ILE A 5 20.79 -5.93 17.41
C ILE A 5 19.40 -5.46 17.05
N THR A 6 19.23 -4.20 16.69
CA THR A 6 17.94 -3.63 16.26
C THR A 6 17.39 -4.37 15.05
N LEU A 7 18.20 -4.66 14.04
CA LEU A 7 17.77 -5.43 12.86
C LEU A 7 17.44 -6.88 13.20
N LEU A 8 18.20 -7.54 14.06
CA LEU A 8 17.92 -8.91 14.50
C LEU A 8 16.61 -8.99 15.28
N VAL A 9 16.36 -8.07 16.20
CA VAL A 9 15.08 -7.95 16.93
C VAL A 9 13.94 -7.74 15.96
N GLY A 10 14.09 -6.85 14.98
CA GLY A 10 13.10 -6.61 13.94
C GLY A 10 12.81 -7.85 13.11
N LEU A 11 13.86 -8.62 12.75
CA LEU A 11 13.72 -9.85 11.98
C LEU A 11 12.99 -10.94 12.76
N ILE A 12 13.28 -11.10 14.07
CA ILE A 12 12.57 -12.03 14.96
C ILE A 12 11.07 -11.66 15.03
N GLY A 13 10.78 -10.38 15.28
CA GLY A 13 9.39 -9.91 15.32
C GLY A 13 8.64 -10.13 13.99
N ALA A 14 9.31 -9.89 12.87
CA ALA A 14 8.76 -10.16 11.54
C ALA A 14 8.45 -11.65 11.34
N MET A 15 9.36 -12.54 11.73
CA MET A 15 9.14 -13.99 11.60
C MET A 15 7.94 -14.47 12.44
N ILE A 16 7.79 -13.95 13.66
CA ILE A 16 6.65 -14.27 14.52
C ILE A 16 5.34 -13.79 13.87
N ALA A 17 5.28 -12.54 13.42
CA ALA A 17 4.08 -11.97 12.81
C ALA A 17 3.71 -12.65 11.49
N LEU A 18 4.68 -13.06 10.67
CA LEU A 18 4.46 -13.84 9.45
C LEU A 18 3.89 -15.23 9.75
N LYS A 19 4.39 -15.92 10.81
CA LYS A 19 3.83 -17.21 11.25
C LYS A 19 2.39 -17.08 11.73
N LEU A 20 2.07 -15.98 12.40
CA LEU A 20 0.70 -15.64 12.86
C LEU A 20 -0.20 -15.15 11.72
N LYS A 21 0.30 -15.10 10.48
CA LYS A 21 -0.42 -14.61 9.29
C LYS A 21 -0.95 -13.17 9.45
N VAL A 22 -0.23 -12.33 10.21
CA VAL A 22 -0.57 -10.91 10.37
C VAL A 22 -0.43 -10.22 9.01
N PRO A 23 -1.42 -9.44 8.55
CA PRO A 23 -1.30 -8.63 7.34
C PRO A 23 -0.09 -7.70 7.41
N ALA A 24 0.72 -7.65 6.34
CA ALA A 24 2.02 -6.96 6.33
C ALA A 24 2.95 -7.35 7.50
N GLY A 25 2.89 -8.61 7.95
CA GLY A 25 3.53 -9.11 9.15
C GLY A 25 5.03 -8.83 9.26
N ALA A 26 5.75 -8.82 8.14
CA ALA A 26 7.17 -8.48 8.15
C ALA A 26 7.43 -7.05 8.67
N MET A 27 6.63 -6.07 8.23
CA MET A 27 6.76 -4.69 8.68
C MET A 27 6.22 -4.50 10.10
N ILE A 28 4.99 -4.94 10.35
CA ILE A 28 4.29 -4.75 11.62
C ILE A 28 5.01 -5.49 12.75
N GLY A 29 5.43 -6.74 12.51
CA GLY A 29 6.17 -7.51 13.50
C GLY A 29 7.53 -6.89 13.84
N SER A 30 8.24 -6.39 12.83
CA SER A 30 9.50 -5.67 13.03
C SER A 30 9.28 -4.38 13.82
N LEU A 31 8.26 -3.60 13.45
CA LEU A 31 7.92 -2.35 14.12
C LEU A 31 7.66 -2.57 15.61
N PHE A 32 6.75 -3.48 15.97
CA PHE A 32 6.44 -3.72 17.38
C PHE A 32 7.61 -4.31 18.16
N ALA A 33 8.33 -5.27 17.61
CA ALA A 33 9.47 -5.89 18.30
C ALA A 33 10.57 -4.86 18.59
N VAL A 34 10.89 -4.00 17.61
CA VAL A 34 11.89 -2.95 17.79
C VAL A 34 11.37 -1.83 18.70
N ALA A 35 10.09 -1.49 18.66
CA ALA A 35 9.48 -0.54 19.58
C ALA A 35 9.59 -1.02 21.04
N ILE A 36 9.22 -2.28 21.30
CA ILE A 36 9.37 -2.88 22.65
C ILE A 36 10.84 -2.87 23.09
N PHE A 37 11.75 -3.26 22.19
CA PHE A 37 13.18 -3.21 22.48
C PHE A 37 13.65 -1.79 22.81
N ASN A 38 13.21 -0.78 22.03
CA ASN A 38 13.59 0.61 22.28
C ASN A 38 13.04 1.14 23.62
N ILE A 39 11.78 0.83 23.93
CA ILE A 39 11.13 1.27 25.18
C ILE A 39 11.82 0.66 26.40
N LEU A 40 12.25 -0.61 26.33
CA LEU A 40 12.90 -1.29 27.44
C LEU A 40 14.37 -0.91 27.63
N THR A 41 15.08 -0.60 26.54
CA THR A 41 16.53 -0.43 26.57
C THR A 41 17.01 0.96 26.19
N SER A 42 16.19 1.75 25.50
CA SER A 42 16.56 3.04 24.89
C SER A 42 17.77 2.95 23.92
N ASN A 43 18.05 1.75 23.39
CA ASN A 43 19.24 1.45 22.59
C ASN A 43 18.95 1.06 21.15
N ALA A 44 17.70 1.19 20.68
CA ALA A 44 17.43 0.95 19.27
C ALA A 44 18.03 2.08 18.43
N ASP A 45 18.93 1.72 17.52
CA ASP A 45 19.59 2.67 16.62
C ASP A 45 19.53 2.17 15.19
N LEU A 46 19.07 3.04 14.31
CA LEU A 46 19.04 2.82 12.87
C LEU A 46 19.34 4.13 12.13
N PRO A 47 20.49 4.20 11.42
CA PRO A 47 20.86 5.38 10.66
C PRO A 47 19.77 5.79 9.65
N GLN A 48 19.48 7.08 9.56
CA GLN A 48 18.43 7.61 8.68
C GLN A 48 18.68 7.32 7.18
N SER A 49 19.94 7.08 6.79
CA SER A 49 20.28 6.69 5.42
C SER A 49 19.56 5.40 4.95
N TYR A 50 19.24 4.49 5.88
CA TYR A 50 18.49 3.28 5.56
C TYR A 50 17.04 3.55 5.11
N LYS A 51 16.47 4.70 5.48
CA LYS A 51 15.17 5.14 4.98
C LYS A 51 15.17 5.28 3.47
N ILE A 52 16.21 5.89 2.90
CA ILE A 52 16.34 6.07 1.45
C ILE A 52 16.44 4.71 0.75
N ILE A 53 17.20 3.77 1.34
CA ILE A 53 17.28 2.40 0.84
C ILE A 53 15.90 1.73 0.85
N ALA A 54 15.14 1.88 1.94
CA ALA A 54 13.78 1.34 2.04
C ALA A 54 12.86 1.96 0.98
N GLN A 55 12.91 3.29 0.78
CA GLN A 55 12.13 4.00 -0.24
C GLN A 55 12.46 3.53 -1.67
N ILE A 56 13.74 3.54 -2.03
CA ILE A 56 14.21 3.09 -3.35
C ILE A 56 13.77 1.65 -3.61
N SER A 57 14.02 0.77 -2.66
CA SER A 57 13.70 -0.65 -2.80
C SER A 57 12.20 -0.90 -2.89
N THR A 58 11.39 -0.16 -2.13
CA THR A 58 9.92 -0.23 -2.20
C THR A 58 9.41 0.29 -3.55
N GLY A 59 9.90 1.44 -4.01
CA GLY A 59 9.58 1.97 -5.33
C GLY A 59 9.95 0.99 -6.45
N THR A 60 11.16 0.43 -6.39
CA THR A 60 11.64 -0.59 -7.33
C THR A 60 10.73 -1.82 -7.34
N PHE A 61 10.29 -2.30 -6.17
CA PHE A 61 9.36 -3.43 -6.08
C PHE A 61 8.01 -3.13 -6.73
N ILE A 62 7.47 -1.92 -6.52
CA ILE A 62 6.21 -1.50 -7.16
C ILE A 62 6.41 -1.41 -8.68
N GLY A 63 7.48 -0.73 -9.13
CA GLY A 63 7.80 -0.56 -10.54
C GLY A 63 8.00 -1.89 -11.28
N ALA A 64 8.66 -2.87 -10.64
CA ALA A 64 8.86 -4.20 -11.23
C ALA A 64 7.57 -4.99 -11.46
N LYS A 65 6.47 -4.62 -10.82
CA LYS A 65 5.15 -5.23 -11.06
C LYS A 65 4.39 -4.63 -12.24
N ILE A 66 4.80 -3.47 -12.73
CA ILE A 66 4.15 -2.75 -13.82
C ILE A 66 4.55 -3.39 -15.14
N THR A 67 3.58 -3.92 -15.88
CA THR A 67 3.82 -4.58 -17.17
C THR A 67 3.20 -3.78 -18.33
N ALA A 68 3.65 -4.07 -19.57
CA ALA A 68 3.05 -3.51 -20.77
C ALA A 68 1.56 -3.82 -20.90
N ASN A 69 1.13 -4.99 -20.41
CA ASN A 69 -0.28 -5.38 -20.43
C ASN A 69 -1.12 -4.55 -19.46
N ASP A 70 -0.57 -4.18 -18.29
CA ASP A 70 -1.26 -3.31 -17.34
C ASP A 70 -1.49 -1.92 -17.95
N VAL A 71 -0.49 -1.39 -18.68
CA VAL A 71 -0.60 -0.11 -19.39
C VAL A 71 -1.60 -0.17 -20.55
N LYS A 72 -1.57 -1.25 -21.34
CA LYS A 72 -2.55 -1.45 -22.43
C LYS A 72 -3.97 -1.60 -21.90
N GLY A 73 -4.16 -2.38 -20.83
CA GLY A 73 -5.45 -2.55 -20.17
C GLY A 73 -6.02 -1.25 -19.62
N LEU A 74 -5.15 -0.35 -19.15
CA LEU A 74 -5.56 0.96 -18.63
C LEU A 74 -6.25 1.83 -19.68
N LYS A 75 -5.90 1.72 -20.97
CA LYS A 75 -6.47 2.55 -22.03
C LYS A 75 -8.01 2.51 -22.03
N ASN A 76 -8.60 1.35 -21.78
CA ASN A 76 -10.05 1.15 -21.82
C ASN A 76 -10.76 1.55 -20.53
N ILE A 77 -10.03 1.63 -19.40
CA ILE A 77 -10.59 1.92 -18.08
C ILE A 77 -9.95 3.15 -17.44
N PHE A 78 -9.25 3.97 -18.24
CA PHE A 78 -8.56 5.16 -17.76
C PHE A 78 -9.50 6.16 -17.09
N LEU A 79 -10.60 6.49 -17.75
CA LEU A 79 -11.56 7.46 -17.22
C LEU A 79 -12.23 7.00 -15.92
N PRO A 80 -12.75 5.78 -15.78
CA PRO A 80 -13.23 5.26 -14.50
C PRO A 80 -12.15 5.26 -13.41
N SER A 81 -10.91 4.89 -13.76
CA SER A 81 -9.79 4.88 -12.80
C SER A 81 -9.42 6.28 -12.32
N LEU A 82 -9.43 7.25 -13.22
CA LEU A 82 -9.15 8.66 -12.90
C LEU A 82 -10.24 9.23 -11.97
N ILE A 83 -11.52 9.01 -12.31
CA ILE A 83 -12.66 9.43 -11.47
C ILE A 83 -12.53 8.80 -10.08
N MET A 84 -12.23 7.50 -10.01
CA MET A 84 -12.03 6.79 -8.75
C MET A 84 -10.95 7.45 -7.89
N VAL A 85 -9.78 7.73 -8.46
CA VAL A 85 -8.64 8.29 -7.70
C VAL A 85 -8.92 9.72 -7.23
N ILE A 86 -9.55 10.55 -8.07
CA ILE A 86 -9.93 11.92 -7.68
C ILE A 86 -10.92 11.89 -6.50
N LEU A 87 -11.97 11.09 -6.60
CA LEU A 87 -12.97 10.99 -5.54
C LEU A 87 -12.39 10.36 -4.27
N MET A 88 -11.52 9.36 -4.39
CA MET A 88 -10.77 8.83 -3.26
C MET A 88 -9.92 9.91 -2.58
N GLY A 89 -9.30 10.80 -3.36
CA GLY A 89 -8.53 11.94 -2.85
C GLY A 89 -9.40 12.91 -2.05
N ILE A 90 -10.57 13.24 -2.56
CA ILE A 90 -11.53 14.11 -1.86
C ILE A 90 -11.98 13.47 -0.55
N VAL A 91 -12.36 12.19 -0.57
CA VAL A 91 -12.79 11.48 0.65
C VAL A 91 -11.64 11.34 1.64
N ASN A 92 -10.42 11.07 1.15
CA ASN A 92 -9.22 11.04 1.99
C ASN A 92 -8.99 12.39 2.70
N PHE A 93 -9.09 13.49 1.96
CA PHE A 93 -8.96 14.83 2.55
C PHE A 93 -10.04 15.07 3.61
N LEU A 94 -11.29 14.75 3.33
CA LEU A 94 -12.39 14.90 4.29
C LEU A 94 -12.15 14.05 5.55
N MET A 95 -11.80 12.78 5.40
CA MET A 95 -11.51 11.90 6.55
C MET A 95 -10.31 12.41 7.35
N GLY A 96 -9.23 12.80 6.67
CA GLY A 96 -8.04 13.38 7.30
C GLY A 96 -8.37 14.66 8.06
N TYR A 97 -9.16 15.55 7.48
CA TYR A 97 -9.62 16.78 8.12
C TYR A 97 -10.50 16.50 9.35
N PHE A 98 -11.42 15.54 9.28
CA PHE A 98 -12.21 15.13 10.44
C PHE A 98 -11.34 14.57 11.56
N ILE A 99 -10.37 13.70 11.24
CA ILE A 99 -9.43 13.17 12.22
C ILE A 99 -8.62 14.32 12.86
N TYR A 100 -8.06 15.21 12.06
CA TYR A 100 -7.33 16.39 12.55
C TYR A 100 -8.18 17.25 13.50
N LYS A 101 -9.46 17.49 13.16
CA LYS A 101 -10.35 18.36 13.95
C LYS A 101 -10.83 17.74 15.25
N PHE A 102 -11.04 16.42 15.27
CA PHE A 102 -11.67 15.73 16.41
C PHE A 102 -10.69 14.92 17.26
N THR A 103 -9.41 14.95 16.93
CA THR A 103 -8.38 14.18 17.64
C THR A 103 -7.10 15.01 17.75
N PRO A 104 -6.18 14.64 18.66
CA PRO A 104 -4.91 15.36 18.79
C PRO A 104 -3.88 15.04 17.69
N LEU A 105 -4.29 14.39 16.59
CA LEU A 105 -3.41 14.10 15.47
C LEU A 105 -3.22 15.33 14.59
N ASP A 106 -1.96 15.59 14.19
CA ASP A 106 -1.66 16.63 13.22
C ASP A 106 -2.24 16.30 11.83
N MET A 107 -2.41 17.33 10.99
CA MET A 107 -3.04 17.21 9.67
C MET A 107 -2.29 16.26 8.75
N VAL A 108 -0.96 16.29 8.78
CA VAL A 108 -0.11 15.46 7.91
C VAL A 108 -0.23 13.98 8.30
N THR A 109 -0.18 13.68 9.61
CA THR A 109 -0.40 12.34 10.16
C THR A 109 -1.79 11.82 9.77
N ALA A 110 -2.83 12.65 9.93
CA ALA A 110 -4.21 12.28 9.61
C ALA A 110 -4.39 11.98 8.11
N LEU A 111 -3.82 12.80 7.22
CA LEU A 111 -3.89 12.59 5.76
C LEU A 111 -3.16 11.32 5.32
N PHE A 112 -1.96 11.03 5.85
CA PHE A 112 -1.26 9.79 5.52
C PHE A 112 -1.94 8.56 6.12
N ALA A 113 -2.53 8.68 7.31
CA ALA A 113 -3.27 7.59 7.95
C ALA A 113 -4.51 7.17 7.14
N THR A 114 -5.17 8.14 6.50
CA THR A 114 -6.38 7.91 5.68
C THR A 114 -6.08 7.72 4.18
N ALA A 115 -4.82 7.87 3.73
CA ALA A 115 -4.48 7.72 2.33
C ALA A 115 -4.76 6.30 1.80
N PRO A 116 -5.42 6.13 0.64
CA PRO A 116 -5.78 4.82 0.08
C PRO A 116 -4.60 4.13 -0.61
N GLY A 117 -3.39 4.22 -0.05
CA GLY A 117 -2.15 3.62 -0.53
C GLY A 117 -1.82 2.27 0.09
N GLY A 118 -0.60 1.78 -0.12
CA GLY A 118 -0.08 0.61 0.59
C GLY A 118 0.34 0.98 2.02
N LEU A 119 0.14 0.07 2.98
CA LEU A 119 0.54 0.29 4.37
C LEU A 119 2.02 0.70 4.46
N THR A 120 2.90 -0.12 3.88
CA THR A 120 4.35 0.12 3.89
C THR A 120 4.69 1.43 3.20
N ASP A 121 4.05 1.70 2.06
CA ASP A 121 4.37 2.84 1.21
C ASP A 121 4.01 4.15 1.91
N MET A 122 2.78 4.24 2.41
CA MET A 122 2.29 5.45 3.10
C MET A 122 3.05 5.70 4.40
N THR A 123 3.39 4.65 5.13
CA THR A 123 4.15 4.79 6.38
C THR A 123 5.58 5.26 6.13
N ILE A 124 6.26 4.72 5.11
CA ILE A 124 7.63 5.16 4.76
C ILE A 124 7.62 6.60 4.25
N ILE A 125 6.63 6.95 3.41
CA ILE A 125 6.51 8.31 2.87
C ILE A 125 6.19 9.30 3.99
N SER A 126 5.26 8.98 4.88
CA SER A 126 4.84 9.87 5.98
C SER A 126 6.01 10.35 6.85
N TYR A 127 7.03 9.52 6.98
CA TYR A 127 8.25 9.86 7.68
C TYR A 127 9.01 11.06 7.05
N ASP A 128 8.96 11.23 5.72
CA ASP A 128 9.59 12.37 5.02
C ASP A 128 8.92 13.69 5.35
N PHE A 129 7.64 13.62 5.69
CA PHE A 129 6.81 14.79 5.93
C PHE A 129 6.74 15.19 7.40
N GLY A 130 7.47 14.46 8.27
CA GLY A 130 7.48 14.72 9.72
C GLY A 130 6.22 14.23 10.43
N ALA A 131 5.39 13.39 9.78
CA ALA A 131 4.23 12.78 10.39
C ALA A 131 4.62 11.74 11.45
N ASP A 132 3.73 11.45 12.39
CA ASP A 132 3.85 10.31 13.30
C ASP A 132 3.63 9.01 12.53
N SER A 133 4.72 8.50 11.96
CA SER A 133 4.69 7.29 11.13
C SER A 133 4.22 6.05 11.88
N SER A 134 4.33 6.03 13.22
CA SER A 134 3.83 4.94 14.05
C SER A 134 2.31 4.91 14.06
N LYS A 135 1.67 6.06 14.29
CA LYS A 135 0.21 6.21 14.22
C LYS A 135 -0.32 5.98 12.80
N VAL A 136 0.41 6.45 11.78
CA VAL A 136 0.10 6.15 10.37
C VAL A 136 0.11 4.65 10.14
N ALA A 137 1.16 3.93 10.56
CA ALA A 137 1.27 2.48 10.37
C ALA A 137 0.10 1.73 11.04
N LEU A 138 -0.25 2.11 12.26
CA LEU A 138 -1.35 1.49 13.00
C LEU A 138 -2.70 1.70 12.33
N LEU A 139 -3.03 2.94 11.94
CA LEU A 139 -4.28 3.25 11.27
C LEU A 139 -4.37 2.61 9.88
N GLN A 140 -3.28 2.57 9.13
CA GLN A 140 -3.18 1.87 7.87
C GLN A 140 -3.34 0.34 8.04
N MET A 141 -2.83 -0.26 9.13
CA MET A 141 -3.04 -1.66 9.46
C MET A 141 -4.51 -1.96 9.78
N VAL A 142 -5.13 -1.14 10.62
CA VAL A 142 -6.56 -1.25 10.93
C VAL A 142 -7.41 -1.16 9.66
N ARG A 143 -7.10 -0.21 8.78
CA ARG A 143 -7.74 -0.10 7.48
C ARG A 143 -7.59 -1.40 6.68
N LEU A 144 -6.37 -1.92 6.56
CA LEU A 144 -6.11 -3.13 5.78
C LEU A 144 -6.90 -4.32 6.29
N ILE A 145 -6.90 -4.56 7.61
CA ILE A 145 -7.66 -5.64 8.24
C ILE A 145 -9.16 -5.44 8.00
N SER A 146 -9.66 -4.23 8.21
CA SER A 146 -11.08 -3.91 8.03
C SER A 146 -11.53 -4.11 6.58
N VAL A 147 -10.73 -3.63 5.63
CA VAL A 147 -11.03 -3.76 4.20
C VAL A 147 -11.05 -5.23 3.77
N VAL A 148 -10.03 -6.01 4.14
CA VAL A 148 -9.95 -7.42 3.75
C VAL A 148 -11.04 -8.28 4.41
N SER A 149 -11.49 -7.91 5.63
CA SER A 149 -12.51 -8.67 6.37
C SER A 149 -13.94 -8.20 6.06
N LEU A 150 -14.19 -6.89 6.08
CA LEU A 150 -15.55 -6.34 5.99
C LEU A 150 -16.04 -6.19 4.55
N ILE A 151 -15.18 -5.72 3.63
CA ILE A 151 -15.61 -5.42 2.25
C ILE A 151 -16.10 -6.68 1.52
N PRO A 152 -15.42 -7.83 1.54
CA PRO A 152 -15.95 -9.04 0.89
C PRO A 152 -17.29 -9.51 1.49
N ALA A 153 -17.46 -9.37 2.81
CA ALA A 153 -18.72 -9.69 3.49
C ALA A 153 -19.85 -8.76 3.02
N LEU A 154 -19.59 -7.45 2.96
CA LEU A 154 -20.55 -6.46 2.45
C LEU A 154 -20.91 -6.72 0.99
N ILE A 155 -19.90 -7.00 0.14
CA ILE A 155 -20.13 -7.31 -1.27
C ILE A 155 -21.02 -8.54 -1.43
N LYS A 156 -20.78 -9.62 -0.69
CA LYS A 156 -21.64 -10.82 -0.70
C LYS A 156 -23.11 -10.48 -0.38
N ILE A 157 -23.34 -9.64 0.62
CA ILE A 157 -24.69 -9.21 1.01
C ILE A 157 -25.34 -8.39 -0.08
N ILE A 158 -24.64 -7.43 -0.65
CA ILE A 158 -25.12 -6.54 -1.72
C ILE A 158 -25.46 -7.34 -2.96
N VAL A 159 -24.55 -8.18 -3.43
CA VAL A 159 -24.72 -9.03 -4.62
C VAL A 159 -25.89 -9.98 -4.46
N LYS A 160 -26.04 -10.60 -3.29
CA LYS A 160 -27.21 -11.47 -3.01
C LYS A 160 -28.54 -10.72 -3.15
N ASN A 161 -28.59 -9.46 -2.71
CA ASN A 161 -29.80 -8.64 -2.81
C ASN A 161 -30.04 -8.14 -4.25
N PHE A 162 -28.98 -7.77 -4.98
CA PHE A 162 -29.08 -7.38 -6.39
C PHE A 162 -29.47 -8.54 -7.31
N ASN A 163 -28.93 -9.74 -7.10
CA ASN A 163 -29.24 -10.92 -7.91
C ASN A 163 -30.65 -11.46 -7.64
N LYS A 164 -31.24 -11.22 -6.48
CA LYS A 164 -32.67 -11.47 -6.27
C LYS A 164 -33.58 -10.60 -7.15
N SER A 165 -33.09 -9.44 -7.60
CA SER A 165 -33.84 -8.49 -8.42
C SER A 165 -33.65 -8.69 -9.94
N LYS A 166 -32.58 -9.40 -10.36
CA LYS A 166 -32.30 -9.70 -11.77
C LYS A 166 -32.02 -11.21 -11.88
N GLY A 167 -33.00 -11.97 -12.41
CA GLY A 167 -32.87 -13.43 -12.54
C GLY A 167 -31.55 -13.89 -13.15
N ASN A 168 -31.00 -14.93 -12.55
CA ASN A 168 -29.84 -15.76 -12.90
C ASN A 168 -29.09 -15.39 -14.19
N ILE A 169 -28.08 -14.56 -14.10
CA ILE A 169 -27.04 -14.44 -15.10
C ILE A 169 -25.90 -15.39 -14.66
N LYS A 170 -25.68 -16.43 -15.44
CA LYS A 170 -24.56 -17.37 -15.25
C LYS A 170 -23.25 -16.61 -15.40
N ASN A 171 -22.56 -16.41 -14.29
CA ASN A 171 -21.21 -15.87 -14.26
C ASN A 171 -20.21 -16.93 -14.73
N THR A 172 -19.77 -16.85 -15.97
CA THR A 172 -18.53 -17.50 -16.43
C THR A 172 -17.38 -16.56 -16.12
N ALA A 173 -16.85 -16.65 -14.89
CA ALA A 173 -15.63 -15.94 -14.55
C ALA A 173 -14.43 -16.56 -15.28
N PRO A 174 -13.59 -15.79 -15.98
CA PRO A 174 -12.32 -16.27 -16.49
C PRO A 174 -11.45 -16.68 -15.30
N LYS A 175 -10.88 -17.89 -15.33
CA LYS A 175 -9.88 -18.30 -14.32
C LYS A 175 -8.71 -17.35 -14.39
N VAL A 176 -8.39 -16.74 -13.24
CA VAL A 176 -7.23 -15.88 -13.12
C VAL A 176 -5.98 -16.71 -13.17
N ASP A 177 -5.12 -16.41 -14.12
CA ASP A 177 -3.74 -16.84 -14.10
C ASP A 177 -3.01 -16.12 -12.95
N THR A 178 -2.89 -16.78 -11.81
CA THR A 178 -2.04 -16.38 -10.67
C THR A 178 -0.54 -16.53 -10.96
N SER A 179 -0.18 -16.82 -12.22
CA SER A 179 1.12 -17.30 -12.68
C SER A 179 2.21 -16.24 -12.86
N LYS A 180 2.11 -15.05 -12.28
CA LYS A 180 3.23 -14.07 -12.39
C LYS A 180 4.47 -14.45 -11.55
N GLU A 181 4.34 -15.30 -10.54
CA GLU A 181 5.50 -15.88 -9.85
C GLU A 181 6.12 -17.03 -10.66
N ASP A 182 5.34 -17.68 -11.53
CA ASP A 182 5.81 -18.83 -12.33
C ASP A 182 6.64 -18.41 -13.56
N THR A 183 6.54 -17.17 -14.03
CA THR A 183 7.29 -16.72 -15.23
C THR A 183 8.81 -16.82 -15.03
N PHE A 184 9.28 -16.76 -13.80
CA PHE A 184 10.71 -16.84 -13.46
C PHE A 184 11.09 -18.16 -12.76
N SER A 185 10.17 -19.12 -12.63
CA SER A 185 10.43 -20.43 -11.97
C SER A 185 11.48 -21.25 -12.72
N HIS A 186 11.53 -21.12 -14.05
CA HIS A 186 12.44 -21.84 -14.94
C HIS A 186 13.87 -21.27 -15.00
N LEU A 187 14.12 -20.11 -14.39
CA LEU A 187 15.44 -19.48 -14.43
C LEU A 187 16.40 -20.09 -13.40
N ASN A 188 17.68 -20.24 -13.81
CA ASN A 188 18.77 -20.60 -12.92
C ASN A 188 18.97 -19.55 -11.82
N GLN A 189 19.53 -19.95 -10.67
CA GLN A 189 19.79 -19.02 -9.55
C GLN A 189 20.67 -17.83 -9.95
N LYS A 190 21.65 -18.03 -10.85
CA LYS A 190 22.50 -16.95 -11.36
C LYS A 190 21.72 -15.94 -12.19
N GLU A 191 20.80 -16.39 -13.03
CA GLU A 191 19.95 -15.50 -13.83
C GLU A 191 18.97 -14.71 -12.98
N LYS A 192 18.35 -15.35 -11.96
CA LYS A 192 17.50 -14.67 -10.98
C LYS A 192 18.28 -13.58 -10.24
N PHE A 193 19.49 -13.90 -9.79
CA PHE A 193 20.34 -12.94 -9.10
C PHE A 193 20.71 -11.75 -10.02
N LEU A 194 21.08 -12.01 -11.27
CA LEU A 194 21.39 -10.96 -12.24
C LEU A 194 20.20 -10.05 -12.52
N LYS A 195 18.99 -10.62 -12.69
CA LYS A 195 17.77 -9.84 -12.90
C LYS A 195 17.43 -8.96 -11.69
N VAL A 196 17.53 -9.49 -10.48
CA VAL A 196 17.34 -8.72 -9.24
C VAL A 196 18.35 -7.57 -9.16
N PHE A 197 19.62 -7.86 -9.44
CA PHE A 197 20.70 -6.88 -9.38
C PHE A 197 20.50 -5.74 -10.37
N ILE A 198 20.19 -6.05 -11.63
CA ILE A 198 19.87 -5.04 -12.66
C ILE A 198 18.64 -4.20 -12.26
N THR A 199 17.59 -4.87 -11.77
CA THR A 199 16.36 -4.20 -11.35
C THR A 199 16.63 -3.21 -10.21
N LEU A 200 17.46 -3.60 -9.22
CA LEU A 200 17.84 -2.75 -8.11
C LEU A 200 18.73 -1.57 -8.55
N ILE A 201 19.65 -1.79 -9.48
CA ILE A 201 20.48 -0.70 -10.04
C ILE A 201 19.63 0.34 -10.75
N ILE A 202 18.68 -0.09 -11.60
CA ILE A 202 17.79 0.82 -12.32
C ILE A 202 16.93 1.62 -11.34
N GLY A 203 16.36 0.95 -10.33
CA GLY A 203 15.62 1.62 -9.28
C GLY A 203 16.49 2.57 -8.45
N ALA A 204 17.74 2.19 -8.15
CA ALA A 204 18.68 3.04 -7.42
C ALA A 204 19.03 4.31 -8.20
N ILE A 205 19.28 4.20 -9.50
CA ILE A 205 19.53 5.38 -10.37
C ILE A 205 18.33 6.33 -10.31
N GLY A 206 17.11 5.83 -10.54
CA GLY A 206 15.90 6.65 -10.45
C GLY A 206 15.70 7.28 -9.07
N GLY A 207 15.88 6.48 -8.01
CA GLY A 207 15.69 6.97 -6.66
C GLY A 207 16.72 8.02 -6.21
N VAL A 208 17.97 7.87 -6.63
CA VAL A 208 19.03 8.88 -6.39
C VAL A 208 18.70 10.18 -7.12
N ILE A 209 18.29 10.10 -8.38
CA ILE A 209 17.82 11.28 -9.15
C ILE A 209 16.66 11.96 -8.43
N GLY A 210 15.65 11.19 -7.97
CA GLY A 210 14.51 11.73 -7.26
C GLY A 210 14.86 12.44 -5.97
N LYS A 211 15.87 11.93 -5.25
CA LYS A 211 16.41 12.58 -4.05
C LYS A 211 17.13 13.88 -4.39
N ILE A 212 17.98 13.89 -5.44
CA ILE A 212 18.74 15.08 -5.87
C ILE A 212 17.80 16.20 -6.33
N LEU A 213 16.70 15.86 -7.02
CA LEU A 213 15.70 16.81 -7.48
C LEU A 213 14.81 17.34 -6.37
N ASN A 214 14.98 16.92 -5.11
CA ASN A 214 14.17 17.31 -3.95
C ASN A 214 12.65 17.15 -4.19
N ILE A 215 12.25 16.17 -5.00
CA ILE A 215 10.83 15.87 -5.20
C ILE A 215 10.28 15.22 -3.93
N PRO A 216 9.12 15.64 -3.41
CA PRO A 216 8.48 14.96 -2.28
C PRO A 216 8.33 13.46 -2.54
N SER A 217 8.88 12.61 -1.66
CA SER A 217 9.01 11.15 -1.87
C SER A 217 9.70 10.73 -3.17
N GLY A 218 10.50 11.62 -3.76
CA GLY A 218 11.14 11.42 -5.07
C GLY A 218 11.99 10.17 -5.16
N ALA A 219 12.67 9.79 -4.08
CA ALA A 219 13.45 8.56 -4.02
C ALA A 219 12.60 7.31 -4.31
N MET A 220 11.39 7.24 -3.76
CA MET A 220 10.46 6.13 -4.00
C MET A 220 9.77 6.26 -5.36
N THR A 221 9.26 7.44 -5.68
CA THR A 221 8.49 7.69 -6.90
C THR A 221 9.32 7.50 -8.16
N LEU A 222 10.53 8.08 -8.23
CA LEU A 222 11.38 7.92 -9.42
C LEU A 222 11.99 6.53 -9.51
N ALA A 223 12.30 5.85 -8.38
CA ALA A 223 12.68 4.43 -8.43
C ALA A 223 11.54 3.57 -9.02
N MET A 224 10.29 3.85 -8.66
CA MET A 224 9.12 3.18 -9.23
C MET A 224 9.00 3.45 -10.73
N VAL A 225 9.09 4.70 -11.17
CA VAL A 225 8.92 5.10 -12.57
C VAL A 225 10.01 4.49 -13.46
N THR A 226 11.28 4.62 -13.07
CA THR A 226 12.40 4.08 -13.87
C THR A 226 12.34 2.56 -13.98
N THR A 227 12.01 1.87 -12.88
CA THR A 227 11.86 0.41 -12.89
C THR A 227 10.64 -0.02 -13.70
N ALA A 228 9.53 0.73 -13.64
CA ALA A 228 8.35 0.47 -14.45
C ALA A 228 8.65 0.60 -15.95
N ILE A 229 9.31 1.68 -16.36
CA ILE A 229 9.76 1.87 -17.74
C ILE A 229 10.62 0.68 -18.17
N TYR A 230 11.62 0.32 -17.38
CA TYR A 230 12.45 -0.85 -17.68
C TYR A 230 11.62 -2.12 -17.87
N ASN A 231 10.67 -2.39 -16.97
CA ASN A 231 9.86 -3.60 -17.06
C ASN A 231 8.88 -3.61 -18.23
N ILE A 232 8.30 -2.46 -18.58
CA ILE A 232 7.40 -2.31 -19.74
C ILE A 232 8.12 -2.67 -21.03
N TYR A 233 9.39 -2.24 -21.21
CA TYR A 233 10.15 -2.48 -22.43
C TYR A 233 10.85 -3.84 -22.46
N SER A 234 11.37 -4.31 -21.32
CA SER A 234 12.21 -5.53 -21.29
C SER A 234 11.49 -6.77 -20.78
N SER A 235 10.42 -6.62 -20.00
CA SER A 235 9.73 -7.69 -19.24
C SER A 235 10.69 -8.48 -18.34
N ASN A 236 11.82 -7.88 -17.93
CA ASN A 236 12.89 -8.54 -17.19
C ASN A 236 13.05 -8.07 -15.73
N ALA A 237 12.26 -7.10 -15.29
CA ALA A 237 12.34 -6.67 -13.89
C ALA A 237 11.85 -7.77 -12.96
N PHE A 238 12.68 -8.13 -12.00
CA PHE A 238 12.39 -9.19 -11.04
C PHE A 238 12.76 -8.76 -9.61
N MET A 239 11.77 -8.83 -8.71
CA MET A 239 11.93 -8.54 -7.27
C MET A 239 11.25 -9.65 -6.47
N PRO A 240 12.01 -10.59 -5.86
CA PRO A 240 11.44 -11.73 -5.12
C PRO A 240 10.74 -11.27 -3.83
N LEU A 241 9.70 -12.01 -3.44
CA LEU A 241 8.90 -11.73 -2.25
C LEU A 241 9.74 -11.65 -0.96
N ARG A 242 10.76 -12.51 -0.84
CA ARG A 242 11.69 -12.51 0.32
C ARG A 242 12.43 -11.19 0.47
N LEU A 243 12.87 -10.60 -0.65
CA LEU A 243 13.54 -9.29 -0.63
C LEU A 243 12.57 -8.19 -0.21
N ARG A 244 11.32 -8.22 -0.68
CA ARG A 244 10.27 -7.32 -0.19
C ARG A 244 10.08 -7.43 1.32
N GLN A 245 10.03 -8.64 1.87
CA GLN A 245 9.87 -8.86 3.31
C GLN A 245 11.07 -8.27 4.09
N LEU A 246 12.30 -8.41 3.59
CA LEU A 246 13.47 -7.79 4.22
C LEU A 246 13.40 -6.26 4.21
N ILE A 247 12.92 -5.66 3.12
CA ILE A 247 12.69 -4.21 3.03
C ILE A 247 11.61 -3.78 4.03
N GLN A 248 10.56 -4.55 4.19
CA GLN A 248 9.51 -4.32 5.18
C GLN A 248 10.03 -4.41 6.61
N VAL A 249 10.93 -5.37 6.89
CA VAL A 249 11.62 -5.46 8.20
C VAL A 249 12.42 -4.20 8.47
N LEU A 250 13.19 -3.73 7.49
CA LEU A 250 13.96 -2.50 7.61
C LEU A 250 13.07 -1.29 7.88
N ALA A 251 11.98 -1.15 7.12
CA ALA A 251 11.00 -0.07 7.29
C ALA A 251 10.34 -0.10 8.68
N GLY A 252 9.90 -1.28 9.13
CA GLY A 252 9.31 -1.47 10.46
C GLY A 252 10.30 -1.14 11.58
N ALA A 253 11.55 -1.60 11.45
CA ALA A 253 12.59 -1.31 12.42
C ALA A 253 12.93 0.18 12.52
N LEU A 254 12.98 0.91 11.38
CA LEU A 254 13.19 2.36 11.34
C LEU A 254 12.12 3.14 12.12
N ILE A 255 10.86 2.70 12.03
CA ILE A 255 9.74 3.34 12.71
C ILE A 255 9.75 2.92 14.19
N GLY A 256 9.89 1.62 14.47
CA GLY A 256 9.90 1.08 15.82
C GLY A 256 11.01 1.66 16.70
N ALA A 257 12.20 1.92 16.12
CA ALA A 257 13.32 2.55 16.83
C ALA A 257 13.04 3.97 17.32
N LYS A 258 12.01 4.64 16.80
CA LYS A 258 11.58 5.97 17.23
C LYS A 258 10.41 5.96 18.20
N MET A 259 9.74 4.82 18.36
CA MET A 259 8.59 4.72 19.27
C MET A 259 9.03 4.81 20.72
N THR A 260 8.30 5.64 21.47
CA THR A 260 8.47 5.87 22.90
C THR A 260 7.33 5.26 23.71
N LEU A 261 7.48 5.21 25.03
CA LEU A 261 6.39 4.81 25.93
C LEU A 261 5.19 5.77 25.82
N GLY A 262 5.43 7.07 25.59
CA GLY A 262 4.41 8.07 25.36
C GLY A 262 3.53 7.74 24.14
N ASP A 263 4.11 7.24 23.07
CA ASP A 263 3.37 6.84 21.86
C ASP A 263 2.45 5.64 22.15
N ILE A 264 2.86 4.71 23.00
CA ILE A 264 1.99 3.59 23.42
C ILE A 264 0.83 4.09 24.28
N ILE A 265 1.09 4.99 25.23
CA ILE A 265 0.04 5.57 26.08
C ILE A 265 -0.96 6.36 25.23
N SER A 266 -0.49 7.04 24.20
CA SER A 266 -1.35 7.80 23.28
C SER A 266 -2.15 6.92 22.30
N LEU A 267 -1.99 5.59 22.30
CA LEU A 267 -2.83 4.68 21.47
C LEU A 267 -4.33 4.81 21.79
N LYS A 268 -4.69 5.22 22.99
CA LYS A 268 -6.08 5.55 23.31
C LYS A 268 -6.67 6.65 22.42
N GLU A 269 -5.85 7.55 21.92
CA GLU A 269 -6.24 8.65 21.01
C GLU A 269 -6.60 8.14 19.60
N ILE A 270 -6.22 6.90 19.29
CA ILE A 270 -6.46 6.28 17.97
C ILE A 270 -7.88 5.70 17.83
N PHE A 271 -8.63 5.51 18.93
CA PHE A 271 -9.97 4.90 18.83
C PHE A 271 -10.93 5.69 17.95
N ILE A 272 -10.97 7.03 18.07
CA ILE A 272 -11.80 7.88 17.20
C ILE A 272 -11.31 7.84 15.75
N PRO A 273 -10.01 8.05 15.45
CA PRO A 273 -9.46 7.83 14.12
C PRO A 273 -9.80 6.47 13.51
N VAL A 274 -9.70 5.40 14.28
CA VAL A 274 -10.07 4.04 13.83
C VAL A 274 -11.54 3.98 13.38
N GLY A 275 -12.46 4.52 14.16
CA GLY A 275 -13.88 4.59 13.80
C GLY A 275 -14.11 5.35 12.50
N ILE A 276 -13.48 6.52 12.33
CA ILE A 276 -13.56 7.35 11.11
C ILE A 276 -12.98 6.59 9.91
N VAL A 277 -11.84 5.92 10.08
CA VAL A 277 -11.17 5.15 9.02
C VAL A 277 -12.07 3.99 8.56
N ILE A 278 -12.58 3.18 9.48
CA ILE A 278 -13.42 2.03 9.14
C ILE A 278 -14.70 2.47 8.43
N MET A 279 -15.46 3.39 9.04
CA MET A 279 -16.71 3.89 8.46
C MET A 279 -16.46 4.62 7.15
N GLY A 280 -15.47 5.50 7.10
CA GLY A 280 -15.13 6.28 5.92
C GLY A 280 -14.75 5.41 4.73
N PHE A 281 -13.91 4.39 4.94
CA PHE A 281 -13.53 3.49 3.84
C PHE A 281 -14.66 2.56 3.41
N CYS A 282 -15.50 2.07 4.31
CA CYS A 282 -16.68 1.30 3.94
C CYS A 282 -17.66 2.15 3.10
N LEU A 283 -17.97 3.36 3.56
CA LEU A 283 -18.84 4.28 2.84
C LEU A 283 -18.26 4.70 1.50
N MET A 284 -16.97 5.04 1.46
CA MET A 284 -16.25 5.37 0.24
C MET A 284 -16.32 4.23 -0.78
N ASN A 285 -16.04 3.00 -0.36
CA ASN A 285 -16.09 1.84 -1.24
C ASN A 285 -17.49 1.62 -1.82
N LEU A 286 -18.54 1.75 -1.01
CA LEU A 286 -19.92 1.61 -1.45
C LEU A 286 -20.30 2.70 -2.47
N LEU A 287 -20.05 3.96 -2.15
CA LEU A 287 -20.39 5.09 -3.02
C LEU A 287 -19.63 5.03 -4.35
N LEU A 288 -18.32 4.81 -4.29
CA LEU A 288 -17.48 4.71 -5.48
C LEU A 288 -17.78 3.45 -6.28
N GLY A 289 -18.02 2.32 -5.64
CA GLY A 289 -18.39 1.08 -6.32
C GLY A 289 -19.70 1.21 -7.08
N ILE A 290 -20.73 1.83 -6.47
CA ILE A 290 -22.01 2.11 -7.15
C ILE A 290 -21.81 3.11 -8.28
N LEU A 291 -21.00 4.14 -8.10
CA LEU A 291 -20.71 5.11 -9.16
C LEU A 291 -20.03 4.44 -10.36
N ILE A 292 -18.96 3.67 -10.12
CA ILE A 292 -18.25 2.95 -11.19
C ILE A 292 -19.17 1.97 -11.90
N TYR A 293 -20.01 1.24 -11.15
CA TYR A 293 -21.04 0.37 -11.73
C TYR A 293 -22.00 1.12 -12.68
N ARG A 294 -22.34 2.37 -12.35
CA ARG A 294 -23.28 3.17 -13.19
C ARG A 294 -22.65 3.78 -14.44
N ILE A 295 -21.36 4.09 -14.38
CA ILE A 295 -20.63 4.77 -15.49
C ILE A 295 -19.85 3.81 -16.37
N THR A 296 -19.84 2.51 -16.05
CA THR A 296 -19.13 1.47 -16.80
C THR A 296 -20.02 0.24 -17.01
N ASP A 297 -19.57 -0.64 -17.90
CA ASP A 297 -20.21 -1.97 -18.12
C ASP A 297 -19.65 -3.03 -17.12
N PHE A 298 -19.19 -2.61 -15.94
CA PHE A 298 -18.68 -3.53 -14.93
C PHE A 298 -19.83 -4.18 -14.15
N SER A 299 -19.63 -5.43 -13.72
CA SER A 299 -20.55 -6.02 -12.74
C SER A 299 -20.45 -5.30 -11.40
N VAL A 300 -21.46 -5.47 -10.54
CA VAL A 300 -21.47 -4.89 -9.19
C VAL A 300 -20.26 -5.37 -8.41
N GLU A 301 -19.93 -6.66 -8.50
CA GLU A 301 -18.77 -7.28 -7.86
C GLU A 301 -17.47 -6.63 -8.35
N THR A 302 -17.29 -6.53 -9.66
CA THR A 302 -16.11 -5.93 -10.27
C THR A 302 -15.92 -4.48 -9.81
N SER A 303 -16.98 -3.69 -9.81
CA SER A 303 -16.94 -2.28 -9.41
C SER A 303 -16.58 -2.09 -7.95
N LEU A 304 -17.18 -2.88 -7.05
CA LEU A 304 -16.93 -2.80 -5.62
C LEU A 304 -15.51 -3.28 -5.27
N PHE A 305 -15.01 -4.35 -5.91
CA PHE A 305 -13.63 -4.80 -5.69
C PHE A 305 -12.61 -3.86 -6.33
N ALA A 306 -12.90 -3.27 -7.48
CA ALA A 306 -12.01 -2.29 -8.12
C ALA A 306 -11.80 -1.04 -7.25
N THR A 307 -12.83 -0.61 -6.52
CA THR A 307 -12.78 0.57 -5.64
C THR A 307 -12.38 0.26 -4.20
N ALA A 308 -12.21 -1.01 -3.83
CA ALA A 308 -11.83 -1.40 -2.47
C ALA A 308 -10.41 -0.91 -2.11
N PRO A 309 -10.21 -0.19 -1.00
CA PRO A 309 -8.92 0.40 -0.64
C PRO A 309 -7.99 -0.62 0.06
N GLY A 310 -7.83 -1.80 -0.52
CA GLY A 310 -6.99 -2.89 0.01
C GLY A 310 -5.70 -3.14 -0.77
N GLY A 311 -4.97 -4.19 -0.41
CA GLY A 311 -3.82 -4.66 -1.17
C GLY A 311 -4.24 -5.22 -2.53
N MET A 312 -3.56 -4.83 -3.61
CA MET A 312 -3.90 -5.26 -4.96
C MET A 312 -3.99 -6.79 -5.08
N SER A 313 -3.00 -7.51 -4.52
CA SER A 313 -2.98 -8.98 -4.59
C SER A 313 -4.11 -9.62 -3.79
N ASP A 314 -4.34 -9.14 -2.56
CA ASP A 314 -5.34 -9.72 -1.65
C ASP A 314 -6.75 -9.51 -2.20
N ILE A 315 -7.04 -8.29 -2.63
CA ILE A 315 -8.35 -7.95 -3.22
C ILE A 315 -8.59 -8.70 -4.53
N SER A 316 -7.56 -8.84 -5.38
CA SER A 316 -7.71 -9.56 -6.66
C SER A 316 -8.00 -11.05 -6.46
N ILE A 317 -7.39 -11.70 -5.46
CA ILE A 317 -7.67 -13.10 -5.13
C ILE A 317 -9.13 -13.25 -4.69
N ILE A 318 -9.57 -12.44 -3.71
CA ILE A 318 -10.94 -12.50 -3.21
C ILE A 318 -11.95 -12.14 -4.30
N ALA A 319 -11.63 -11.18 -5.15
CA ALA A 319 -12.46 -10.80 -6.30
C ALA A 319 -12.68 -11.96 -7.27
N SER A 320 -11.62 -12.76 -7.54
CA SER A 320 -11.73 -13.94 -8.40
C SER A 320 -12.63 -15.01 -7.80
N GLU A 321 -12.58 -15.24 -6.49
CA GLU A 321 -13.43 -16.21 -5.80
C GLU A 321 -14.92 -15.81 -5.83
N LEU A 322 -15.19 -14.52 -5.91
CA LEU A 322 -16.55 -13.95 -5.92
C LEU A 322 -17.05 -13.59 -7.33
N GLY A 323 -16.36 -14.03 -8.39
CA GLY A 323 -16.81 -13.91 -9.77
C GLY A 323 -16.63 -12.52 -10.40
N ALA A 324 -15.79 -11.67 -9.83
CA ALA A 324 -15.45 -10.38 -10.42
C ALA A 324 -14.48 -10.53 -11.60
N ASP A 325 -14.49 -9.57 -12.53
CA ASP A 325 -13.50 -9.46 -13.61
C ASP A 325 -12.15 -9.02 -13.02
N THR A 326 -11.34 -9.99 -12.63
CA THR A 326 -10.08 -9.78 -11.92
C THR A 326 -9.06 -8.94 -12.70
N PRO A 327 -8.88 -9.08 -14.01
CA PRO A 327 -8.05 -8.17 -14.80
C PRO A 327 -8.44 -6.70 -14.64
N LYS A 328 -9.73 -6.38 -14.72
CA LYS A 328 -10.22 -5.01 -14.53
C LYS A 328 -9.98 -4.52 -13.10
N VAL A 329 -10.28 -5.35 -12.11
CA VAL A 329 -10.00 -5.05 -10.70
C VAL A 329 -8.52 -4.79 -10.49
N ALA A 330 -7.64 -5.67 -10.96
CA ALA A 330 -6.20 -5.52 -10.81
C ALA A 330 -5.66 -4.25 -11.47
N THR A 331 -6.13 -3.92 -12.69
CA THR A 331 -5.68 -2.73 -13.40
C THR A 331 -6.13 -1.44 -12.70
N MET A 332 -7.36 -1.35 -12.21
CA MET A 332 -7.83 -0.20 -11.44
C MET A 332 -7.09 -0.04 -10.11
N GLN A 333 -6.89 -1.14 -9.38
CA GLN A 333 -6.12 -1.17 -8.14
C GLN A 333 -4.66 -0.75 -8.37
N PHE A 334 -4.09 -1.18 -9.49
CA PHE A 334 -2.75 -0.80 -9.92
C PHE A 334 -2.66 0.70 -10.22
N PHE A 335 -3.58 1.24 -11.03
CA PHE A 335 -3.63 2.67 -11.34
C PHE A 335 -3.73 3.52 -10.07
N ARG A 336 -4.59 3.12 -9.13
CA ARG A 336 -4.70 3.76 -7.82
C ARG A 336 -3.36 3.75 -7.08
N LEU A 337 -2.70 2.60 -6.97
CA LEU A 337 -1.44 2.48 -6.23
C LEU A 337 -0.38 3.43 -6.78
N VAL A 338 -0.18 3.42 -8.11
CA VAL A 338 0.79 4.28 -8.78
C VAL A 338 0.47 5.75 -8.55
N THR A 339 -0.80 6.13 -8.74
CA THR A 339 -1.23 7.53 -8.60
C THR A 339 -1.11 8.01 -7.14
N VAL A 340 -1.49 7.18 -6.19
CA VAL A 340 -1.40 7.54 -4.76
C VAL A 340 0.06 7.71 -4.34
N VAL A 341 0.95 6.80 -4.72
CA VAL A 341 2.38 6.92 -4.38
C VAL A 341 3.04 8.12 -5.05
N ALA A 342 2.66 8.43 -6.30
CA ALA A 342 3.27 9.51 -7.06
C ALA A 342 2.70 10.91 -6.74
N ILE A 343 1.40 11.03 -6.56
CA ILE A 343 0.70 12.32 -6.53
C ILE A 343 0.32 12.74 -5.11
N TYR A 344 -0.11 11.82 -4.24
CA TYR A 344 -0.54 12.18 -2.88
C TYR A 344 0.53 12.90 -2.05
N PRO A 345 1.80 12.50 -2.07
CA PRO A 345 2.85 13.24 -1.36
C PRO A 345 2.95 14.70 -1.81
N ILE A 346 2.78 14.96 -3.10
CA ILE A 346 2.81 16.31 -3.66
C ILE A 346 1.61 17.14 -3.15
N ILE A 347 0.41 16.55 -3.19
CA ILE A 347 -0.81 17.20 -2.69
C ILE A 347 -0.70 17.48 -1.20
N ILE A 348 -0.24 16.49 -0.40
CA ILE A 348 -0.10 16.64 1.05
C ILE A 348 0.96 17.72 1.37
N ASN A 349 2.03 17.81 0.57
CA ASN A 349 3.03 18.87 0.74
C ASN A 349 2.41 20.26 0.55
N ILE A 350 1.60 20.46 -0.48
CA ILE A 350 0.90 21.71 -0.73
C ILE A 350 -0.07 22.02 0.43
N ILE A 351 -0.83 21.02 0.88
CA ILE A 351 -1.79 21.20 1.99
C ILE A 351 -1.07 21.56 3.31
N LYS A 352 0.07 20.92 3.57
CA LYS A 352 0.88 21.18 4.76
C LYS A 352 1.19 22.66 4.90
N ASP A 353 1.55 23.32 3.80
CA ASP A 353 1.92 24.75 3.80
C ASP A 353 0.75 25.68 4.15
N PHE A 354 -0.51 25.21 4.10
CA PHE A 354 -1.69 25.97 4.50
C PHE A 354 -2.10 25.77 5.97
N PHE A 355 -1.60 24.72 6.65
CA PHE A 355 -2.00 24.36 8.00
C PHE A 355 -0.87 24.49 9.04
N ILE A 356 0.33 24.81 8.61
CA ILE A 356 1.50 25.13 9.42
C ILE A 356 1.93 26.57 9.15
#